data_d6e3c8eafe5359c0cad38cb71f205c4f
#
_entry.id   d6e3c8eafe5359c0cad38cb71f205c4f
#
_cell.length_a   1.000
_cell.length_b   1.000
_cell.length_c   1.000
_cell.angle_alpha   90.00
_cell.angle_beta   90.00
_cell.angle_gamma   90.00
#
_symmetry.space_group_name_H-M   'P 1'
#
loop_
_entity.id
_entity.type
_entity.pdbx_description
1 polymer ?
#
loop_
_entity_poly.entity_id
_entity_poly.type
_entity_poly.pdbx_seq_one_letter_code
_entity_poly.pdbx_strand_id
1 'polypeptide(L)'
;VVRGYQSTLDHSPQPYGLVIPEHLDLTQPVPLYVWLHGRAEKRPDLQFIHNRETTTGTINPENAIVLHPFGRYCNAYKFAGEVDVLESIQSVCERYLIDTKRVILWGFSMGGAGVWHLGAHHPDRWVAISPGAGFSETARYQNIQPADFPPRDEQTLWNLFDVPQYTRNLFNLPVVAYSGEHDKQIQAALVMEEAFEIHGRKLTHLIGPGMGHRYHPDTLMELSNRMDSYVGQEPDPYPESITFQTRTLRYPRNHWIEVTGLEEHWQDSRVDATLDQSSRFILRTQNISELRIRAPGEGMDSFKPRTSLSIDGQTLLPDSSHLAEPFLNLKKRRNKWELAGSSDSGNTLQKVPGLQGPIDDVWMEPFIVVTPSGSGINPSIDQWVRFELNHLIERWRLLF
;
A
#
# COMPACT_ATOMS: atom_id res chain seq x y z
N VAL A 1 -5.59 -4.25 24.68
CA VAL A 1 -5.08 -2.96 25.18
C VAL A 1 -5.33 -1.90 24.12
N VAL A 2 -5.76 -0.69 24.53
CA VAL A 2 -5.88 0.47 23.64
C VAL A 2 -4.66 1.37 23.82
N ARG A 3 -4.16 1.91 22.73
CA ARG A 3 -3.06 2.87 22.63
C ARG A 3 -3.43 3.98 21.65
N GLY A 4 -2.56 4.94 21.50
CA GLY A 4 -2.68 6.02 20.54
C GLY A 4 -1.33 6.62 20.21
N TYR A 5 -1.32 7.39 19.14
CA TYR A 5 -0.20 8.19 18.70
C TYR A 5 -0.72 9.55 18.20
N GLN A 6 0.16 10.51 18.04
CA GLN A 6 -0.17 11.77 17.39
C GLN A 6 0.22 11.66 15.91
N SER A 7 -0.76 11.81 15.03
CA SER A 7 -0.50 11.74 13.59
C SER A 7 0.38 12.89 13.12
N THR A 8 1.30 12.61 12.22
CA THR A 8 2.12 13.66 11.59
C THR A 8 1.32 14.48 10.60
N LEU A 9 0.21 13.93 10.09
CA LEU A 9 -0.61 14.54 9.06
C LEU A 9 -1.29 15.84 9.51
N ASP A 10 -1.91 15.84 10.67
CA ASP A 10 -2.75 16.94 11.18
C ASP A 10 -2.64 17.15 12.71
N HIS A 11 -1.69 16.48 13.35
CA HIS A 11 -1.47 16.49 14.80
C HIS A 11 -2.68 16.03 15.62
N SER A 12 -3.62 15.30 15.02
CA SER A 12 -4.72 14.67 15.74
C SER A 12 -4.26 13.43 16.51
N PRO A 13 -4.85 13.15 17.70
CA PRO A 13 -4.61 11.88 18.40
C PRO A 13 -5.40 10.77 17.71
N GLN A 14 -4.71 9.71 17.26
CA GLN A 14 -5.32 8.56 16.61
C GLN A 14 -5.22 7.32 17.50
N PRO A 15 -6.34 6.62 17.78
CA PRO A 15 -6.35 5.42 18.60
C PRO A 15 -6.02 4.18 17.77
N TYR A 16 -5.46 3.17 18.41
CA TYR A 16 -5.39 1.79 17.89
C TYR A 16 -5.55 0.76 19.00
N GLY A 17 -6.06 -0.42 18.65
CA GLY A 17 -6.16 -1.55 19.55
C GLY A 17 -5.03 -2.53 19.37
N LEU A 18 -4.60 -3.17 20.46
CA LEU A 18 -3.66 -4.30 20.43
C LEU A 18 -4.25 -5.50 21.15
N VAL A 19 -4.07 -6.66 20.56
CA VAL A 19 -4.20 -7.95 21.24
C VAL A 19 -2.81 -8.53 21.41
N ILE A 20 -2.40 -8.74 22.64
CA ILE A 20 -1.08 -9.27 23.00
C ILE A 20 -1.34 -10.54 23.81
N PRO A 21 -0.98 -11.73 23.31
CA PRO A 21 -1.12 -12.98 24.07
C PRO A 21 -0.31 -12.94 25.37
N GLU A 22 -0.87 -13.46 26.46
CA GLU A 22 -0.24 -13.42 27.79
C GLU A 22 1.11 -14.14 27.85
N HIS A 23 1.31 -15.16 27.00
CA HIS A 23 2.51 -15.98 26.97
C HIS A 23 3.55 -15.52 25.94
N LEU A 24 3.26 -14.41 25.22
CA LEU A 24 4.13 -13.92 24.19
C LEU A 24 5.43 -13.32 24.79
N ASP A 25 6.58 -13.85 24.38
CA ASP A 25 7.87 -13.31 24.80
C ASP A 25 8.19 -12.01 24.05
N LEU A 26 7.93 -10.89 24.69
CA LEU A 26 8.19 -9.56 24.15
C LEU A 26 9.66 -9.12 24.22
N THR A 27 10.55 -9.98 24.75
CA THR A 27 12.00 -9.74 24.73
C THR A 27 12.66 -10.16 23.42
N GLN A 28 11.91 -10.86 22.56
CA GLN A 28 12.31 -11.28 21.22
C GLN A 28 11.48 -10.57 20.14
N PRO A 29 12.01 -10.40 18.91
CA PRO A 29 11.23 -9.89 17.80
C PRO A 29 10.03 -10.80 17.50
N VAL A 30 8.80 -10.24 17.53
CA VAL A 30 7.54 -10.95 17.30
C VAL A 30 6.87 -10.52 16.01
N PRO A 31 6.12 -11.40 15.33
CA PRO A 31 5.31 -11.06 14.17
C PRO A 31 4.19 -10.07 14.53
N LEU A 32 3.72 -9.33 13.52
CA LEU A 32 2.60 -8.41 13.63
C LEU A 32 1.49 -8.79 12.65
N TYR A 33 0.26 -8.96 13.16
CA TYR A 33 -0.93 -9.08 12.34
C TYR A 33 -1.69 -7.75 12.36
N VAL A 34 -1.87 -7.13 11.21
CA VAL A 34 -2.63 -5.89 11.06
C VAL A 34 -4.03 -6.25 10.58
N TRP A 35 -5.01 -6.06 11.45
CA TRP A 35 -6.41 -6.35 11.16
C TRP A 35 -7.19 -5.07 10.82
N LEU A 36 -7.64 -4.98 9.59
CA LEU A 36 -8.47 -3.89 9.10
C LEU A 36 -9.95 -4.22 9.30
N HIS A 37 -10.64 -3.38 10.08
CA HIS A 37 -12.06 -3.57 10.40
C HIS A 37 -13.01 -3.23 9.23
N GLY A 38 -14.24 -3.73 9.29
CA GLY A 38 -15.30 -3.42 8.34
C GLY A 38 -15.91 -2.03 8.58
N ARG A 39 -16.84 -1.65 7.70
CA ARG A 39 -17.55 -0.37 7.75
C ARG A 39 -18.32 -0.19 9.07
N ALA A 40 -18.27 0.98 9.64
CA ALA A 40 -18.86 1.31 10.93
C ALA A 40 -19.33 2.77 10.99
N GLU A 41 -20.19 3.19 10.06
CA GLU A 41 -20.64 4.59 9.85
C GLU A 41 -21.17 5.35 11.06
N LYS A 42 -21.63 4.63 12.08
CA LYS A 42 -22.18 5.22 13.30
C LYS A 42 -21.28 5.00 14.52
N ARG A 43 -20.02 4.68 14.31
CA ARG A 43 -19.10 4.35 15.40
C ARG A 43 -17.93 5.33 15.41
N PRO A 44 -18.04 6.42 16.16
CA PRO A 44 -16.91 7.34 16.36
C PRO A 44 -15.75 6.60 17.04
N ASP A 45 -14.62 7.26 17.11
CA ASP A 45 -13.40 6.83 17.79
C ASP A 45 -13.65 6.26 19.21
N LEU A 46 -14.51 6.89 20.01
CA LEU A 46 -14.89 6.39 21.33
C LEU A 46 -15.53 4.99 21.29
N GLN A 47 -16.37 4.72 20.31
CA GLN A 47 -16.95 3.39 20.15
C GLN A 47 -15.90 2.36 19.67
N PHE A 48 -14.97 2.78 18.83
CA PHE A 48 -13.85 1.94 18.43
C PHE A 48 -12.99 1.59 19.65
N ILE A 49 -12.60 2.58 20.44
CA ILE A 49 -11.82 2.40 21.69
C ILE A 49 -12.54 1.41 22.61
N HIS A 50 -13.81 1.64 22.91
CA HIS A 50 -14.59 0.74 23.76
C HIS A 50 -14.62 -0.70 23.24
N ASN A 51 -14.81 -0.89 21.93
CA ASN A 51 -14.79 -2.22 21.32
C ASN A 51 -13.41 -2.89 21.46
N ARG A 52 -12.32 -2.13 21.33
CA ARG A 52 -10.96 -2.68 21.48
C ARG A 52 -10.59 -2.98 22.94
N GLU A 53 -11.23 -2.34 23.90
CA GLU A 53 -11.07 -2.66 25.32
C GLU A 53 -11.83 -3.93 25.74
N THR A 54 -12.93 -4.22 25.07
CA THR A 54 -13.88 -5.28 25.49
C THR A 54 -13.84 -6.53 24.64
N THR A 55 -13.23 -6.50 23.43
CA THR A 55 -13.17 -7.65 22.53
C THR A 55 -11.80 -7.81 21.88
N THR A 56 -11.36 -9.06 21.75
CA THR A 56 -10.09 -9.38 21.04
C THR A 56 -10.21 -9.27 19.52
N GLY A 57 -11.40 -9.48 18.96
CA GLY A 57 -11.65 -9.44 17.53
C GLY A 57 -11.75 -10.81 16.88
N THR A 58 -11.58 -10.86 15.55
CA THR A 58 -11.82 -12.07 14.74
C THR A 58 -10.64 -13.02 14.74
N ILE A 59 -9.41 -12.51 14.81
CA ILE A 59 -8.17 -13.30 14.76
C ILE A 59 -7.39 -13.12 16.05
N ASN A 60 -6.82 -14.22 16.56
CA ASN A 60 -6.06 -14.23 17.82
C ASN A 60 -4.91 -15.25 17.70
N PRO A 61 -3.84 -14.97 16.91
CA PRO A 61 -2.67 -15.82 16.84
C PRO A 61 -1.95 -15.85 18.20
N GLU A 62 -1.47 -17.03 18.61
CA GLU A 62 -0.80 -17.20 19.93
C GLU A 62 0.61 -16.60 19.95
N ASN A 63 1.28 -16.51 18.80
CA ASN A 63 2.68 -16.15 18.67
C ASN A 63 2.93 -14.78 18.01
N ALA A 64 1.93 -13.90 18.00
CA ALA A 64 2.03 -12.59 17.37
C ALA A 64 1.20 -11.52 18.10
N ILE A 65 1.54 -10.27 17.89
CA ILE A 65 0.69 -9.14 18.27
C ILE A 65 -0.33 -8.89 17.15
N VAL A 66 -1.59 -8.63 17.51
CA VAL A 66 -2.60 -8.14 16.55
C VAL A 66 -2.80 -6.65 16.75
N LEU A 67 -2.55 -5.88 15.71
CA LEU A 67 -2.83 -4.45 15.63
C LEU A 67 -4.18 -4.23 14.94
N HIS A 68 -5.03 -3.44 15.55
CA HIS A 68 -6.27 -2.93 14.98
C HIS A 68 -6.14 -1.41 14.78
N PRO A 69 -5.77 -0.92 13.59
CA PRO A 69 -5.79 0.50 13.28
C PRO A 69 -7.21 1.06 13.31
N PHE A 70 -7.39 2.32 13.65
CA PHE A 70 -8.69 3.00 13.55
C PHE A 70 -9.05 3.29 12.09
N GLY A 71 -8.06 3.63 11.24
CA GLY A 71 -8.22 3.88 9.82
C GLY A 71 -8.95 5.20 9.51
N ARG A 72 -9.08 6.09 10.50
CA ARG A 72 -9.75 7.38 10.37
C ARG A 72 -11.12 7.25 9.71
N TYR A 73 -12.04 6.49 10.33
CA TYR A 73 -13.41 6.36 9.88
C TYR A 73 -13.61 5.45 8.63
N CYS A 74 -14.63 5.72 7.79
CA CYS A 74 -15.11 4.84 6.71
C CYS A 74 -14.57 5.24 5.31
N ASN A 75 -13.26 5.36 5.17
CA ASN A 75 -12.58 5.75 3.93
C ASN A 75 -11.94 4.58 3.16
N ALA A 76 -12.22 3.34 3.58
CA ALA A 76 -11.64 2.11 3.03
C ALA A 76 -10.10 2.08 3.09
N TYR A 77 -9.52 2.71 4.12
CA TYR A 77 -8.07 2.79 4.33
C TYR A 77 -7.34 3.44 3.15
N LYS A 78 -7.96 4.48 2.59
CA LYS A 78 -7.43 5.33 1.54
C LYS A 78 -7.11 6.71 2.10
N PHE A 79 -6.27 7.49 1.41
CA PHE A 79 -5.85 8.83 1.86
C PHE A 79 -5.33 8.81 3.30
N ALA A 80 -5.86 9.66 4.16
CA ALA A 80 -5.48 9.71 5.57
C ALA A 80 -5.68 8.37 6.31
N GLY A 81 -6.59 7.51 5.85
CA GLY A 81 -6.76 6.16 6.37
C GLY A 81 -5.59 5.22 6.05
N GLU A 82 -4.96 5.36 4.89
CA GLU A 82 -3.70 4.66 4.55
C GLU A 82 -2.57 5.16 5.46
N VAL A 83 -2.45 6.47 5.63
CA VAL A 83 -1.44 7.08 6.52
C VAL A 83 -1.62 6.56 7.95
N ASP A 84 -2.86 6.50 8.46
CA ASP A 84 -3.16 5.99 9.80
C ASP A 84 -2.70 4.54 10.01
N VAL A 85 -2.93 3.67 9.03
CA VAL A 85 -2.44 2.28 9.11
C VAL A 85 -0.92 2.24 9.22
N LEU A 86 -0.21 3.02 8.39
CA LEU A 86 1.25 3.02 8.38
C LEU A 86 1.84 3.66 9.64
N GLU A 87 1.26 4.76 10.14
CA GLU A 87 1.67 5.42 11.39
C GLU A 87 1.38 4.54 12.62
N SER A 88 0.24 3.84 12.64
CA SER A 88 -0.08 2.91 13.74
C SER A 88 0.91 1.74 13.80
N ILE A 89 1.32 1.18 12.66
CA ILE A 89 2.37 0.16 12.58
C ILE A 89 3.70 0.72 13.13
N GLN A 90 4.09 1.91 12.68
CA GLN A 90 5.30 2.57 13.17
C GLN A 90 5.25 2.76 14.69
N SER A 91 4.13 3.25 15.23
CA SER A 91 3.94 3.45 16.66
C SER A 91 4.04 2.14 17.48
N VAL A 92 3.60 1.02 16.89
CA VAL A 92 3.78 -0.30 17.51
C VAL A 92 5.24 -0.73 17.49
N CYS A 93 5.95 -0.55 16.36
CA CYS A 93 7.37 -0.87 16.24
C CYS A 93 8.26 -0.03 17.18
N GLU A 94 7.87 1.19 17.50
CA GLU A 94 8.57 2.03 18.48
C GLU A 94 8.43 1.55 19.94
N ARG A 95 7.38 0.77 20.23
CA ARG A 95 7.05 0.32 21.59
C ARG A 95 7.33 -1.14 21.86
N TYR A 96 7.33 -1.96 20.82
CA TYR A 96 7.49 -3.40 20.89
C TYR A 96 8.54 -3.87 19.89
N LEU A 97 9.25 -4.93 20.22
CA LEU A 97 10.19 -5.56 19.30
C LEU A 97 9.42 -6.33 18.22
N ILE A 98 9.01 -5.65 17.17
CA ILE A 98 8.33 -6.25 16.03
C ILE A 98 9.34 -6.71 15.00
N ASP A 99 9.19 -7.94 14.52
CA ASP A 99 9.86 -8.38 13.30
C ASP A 99 9.16 -7.80 12.08
N THR A 100 9.68 -6.70 11.57
CA THR A 100 9.10 -5.97 10.44
C THR A 100 9.09 -6.74 9.12
N LYS A 101 9.79 -7.88 9.05
CA LYS A 101 9.74 -8.79 7.91
C LYS A 101 8.57 -9.79 8.00
N ARG A 102 7.96 -9.94 9.17
CA ARG A 102 6.85 -10.86 9.43
C ARG A 102 5.57 -10.11 9.79
N VAL A 103 5.15 -9.21 8.88
CA VAL A 103 3.90 -8.44 9.03
C VAL A 103 2.84 -9.01 8.10
N ILE A 104 1.72 -9.45 8.65
CA ILE A 104 0.52 -9.88 7.92
C ILE A 104 -0.45 -8.71 7.82
N LEU A 105 -1.05 -8.52 6.64
CA LEU A 105 -2.18 -7.61 6.46
C LEU A 105 -3.46 -8.40 6.20
N TRP A 106 -4.46 -8.23 7.05
CA TRP A 106 -5.71 -8.96 7.00
C TRP A 106 -6.90 -8.05 7.26
N GLY A 107 -8.03 -8.29 6.64
CA GLY A 107 -9.23 -7.48 6.87
C GLY A 107 -10.46 -8.06 6.20
N PHE A 108 -11.62 -7.56 6.63
CA PHE A 108 -12.91 -8.04 6.14
C PHE A 108 -13.81 -6.87 5.73
N SER A 109 -14.61 -7.05 4.69
CA SER A 109 -15.54 -6.03 4.20
C SER A 109 -14.77 -4.77 3.74
N MET A 110 -15.04 -3.60 4.29
CA MET A 110 -14.23 -2.40 4.06
C MET A 110 -12.74 -2.65 4.36
N GLY A 111 -12.44 -3.44 5.41
CA GLY A 111 -11.07 -3.86 5.69
C GLY A 111 -10.47 -4.73 4.59
N GLY A 112 -11.25 -5.61 3.96
CA GLY A 112 -10.83 -6.38 2.80
C GLY A 112 -10.48 -5.50 1.60
N ALA A 113 -11.22 -4.39 1.39
CA ALA A 113 -10.86 -3.39 0.39
C ALA A 113 -9.54 -2.69 0.72
N GLY A 114 -9.33 -2.34 2.01
CA GLY A 114 -8.06 -1.79 2.48
C GLY A 114 -6.88 -2.75 2.29
N VAL A 115 -7.09 -4.06 2.50
CA VAL A 115 -6.07 -5.09 2.26
C VAL A 115 -5.69 -5.16 0.78
N TRP A 116 -6.66 -5.15 -0.13
CA TRP A 116 -6.39 -5.09 -1.56
C TRP A 116 -5.57 -3.86 -1.93
N HIS A 117 -6.00 -2.68 -1.45
CA HIS A 117 -5.34 -1.41 -1.72
C HIS A 117 -3.90 -1.38 -1.19
N LEU A 118 -3.72 -1.58 0.12
CA LEU A 118 -2.41 -1.51 0.76
C LEU A 118 -1.46 -2.62 0.30
N GLY A 119 -2.00 -3.82 0.03
CA GLY A 119 -1.22 -4.94 -0.49
C GLY A 119 -0.64 -4.67 -1.87
N ALA A 120 -1.43 -4.09 -2.78
CA ALA A 120 -0.99 -3.78 -4.13
C ALA A 120 -0.06 -2.58 -4.22
N HIS A 121 -0.21 -1.59 -3.32
CA HIS A 121 0.58 -0.37 -3.32
C HIS A 121 1.86 -0.43 -2.48
N HIS A 122 1.91 -1.33 -1.48
CA HIS A 122 3.04 -1.55 -0.59
C HIS A 122 3.40 -3.04 -0.51
N PRO A 123 3.64 -3.74 -1.64
CA PRO A 123 3.75 -5.20 -1.67
C PRO A 123 4.95 -5.75 -0.88
N ASP A 124 5.99 -4.96 -0.69
CA ASP A 124 7.21 -5.30 0.04
C ASP A 124 7.12 -5.11 1.57
N ARG A 125 5.96 -4.66 2.08
CA ARG A 125 5.75 -4.48 3.52
C ARG A 125 5.13 -5.69 4.21
N TRP A 126 4.58 -6.63 3.46
CA TRP A 126 3.77 -7.73 3.96
C TRP A 126 4.39 -9.07 3.62
N VAL A 127 4.44 -9.99 4.58
CA VAL A 127 4.83 -11.38 4.30
C VAL A 127 3.71 -12.15 3.63
N ALA A 128 2.46 -11.80 3.91
CA ALA A 128 1.25 -12.27 3.21
C ALA A 128 0.07 -11.32 3.47
N ILE A 129 -0.93 -11.37 2.60
CA ILE A 129 -2.17 -10.60 2.77
C ILE A 129 -3.41 -11.49 2.64
N SER A 130 -4.47 -11.13 3.39
CA SER A 130 -5.76 -11.81 3.30
C SER A 130 -6.92 -10.82 3.18
N PRO A 131 -7.33 -10.47 1.95
CA PRO A 131 -8.50 -9.64 1.70
C PRO A 131 -9.78 -10.48 1.78
N GLY A 132 -10.65 -10.18 2.74
CA GLY A 132 -11.95 -10.84 2.93
C GLY A 132 -13.12 -9.97 2.47
N ALA A 133 -13.93 -10.45 1.52
CA ALA A 133 -15.24 -9.89 1.14
C ALA A 133 -15.26 -8.36 0.98
N GLY A 134 -14.22 -7.78 0.38
CA GLY A 134 -14.06 -6.34 0.19
C GLY A 134 -14.58 -5.83 -1.15
N PHE A 135 -13.93 -4.80 -1.69
CA PHE A 135 -14.06 -4.37 -3.08
C PHE A 135 -12.67 -4.03 -3.63
N SER A 136 -12.47 -4.21 -4.94
CA SER A 136 -11.17 -4.08 -5.59
C SER A 136 -11.17 -3.15 -6.79
N GLU A 137 -12.35 -2.78 -7.31
CA GLU A 137 -12.52 -1.98 -8.52
C GLU A 137 -13.79 -1.15 -8.44
N THR A 138 -13.72 0.10 -8.88
CA THR A 138 -14.75 1.12 -8.67
C THR A 138 -16.03 0.83 -9.47
N ALA A 139 -15.93 0.62 -10.77
CA ALA A 139 -17.09 0.52 -11.64
C ALA A 139 -17.98 -0.69 -11.31
N ARG A 140 -17.38 -1.86 -11.13
CA ARG A 140 -18.14 -3.08 -10.78
C ARG A 140 -18.70 -3.03 -9.36
N TYR A 141 -17.94 -2.47 -8.41
CA TYR A 141 -18.43 -2.33 -7.04
C TYR A 141 -19.67 -1.41 -6.98
N GLN A 142 -19.65 -0.30 -7.72
CA GLN A 142 -20.74 0.67 -7.80
C GLN A 142 -21.83 0.25 -8.79
N ASN A 143 -21.62 -0.86 -9.53
CA ASN A 143 -22.51 -1.30 -10.61
C ASN A 143 -22.74 -0.23 -11.68
N ILE A 144 -21.71 0.58 -11.98
CA ILE A 144 -21.74 1.60 -13.03
C ILE A 144 -21.61 0.91 -14.37
N GLN A 145 -22.60 1.11 -15.24
CA GLN A 145 -22.59 0.55 -16.59
C GLN A 145 -21.69 1.38 -17.51
N PRO A 146 -21.09 0.80 -18.57
CA PRO A 146 -20.25 1.56 -19.51
C PRO A 146 -20.88 2.81 -20.10
N ALA A 147 -22.22 2.81 -20.26
CA ALA A 147 -22.98 3.97 -20.75
C ALA A 147 -23.03 5.14 -19.74
N ASP A 148 -22.82 4.84 -18.46
CA ASP A 148 -22.90 5.79 -17.35
C ASP A 148 -21.51 6.16 -16.79
N PHE A 149 -20.45 5.79 -17.50
CA PHE A 149 -19.09 6.13 -17.08
C PHE A 149 -18.90 7.65 -17.07
N PRO A 150 -18.27 8.19 -16.02
CA PRO A 150 -17.97 9.60 -15.94
C PRO A 150 -16.95 10.02 -17.01
N PRO A 151 -16.65 11.33 -17.15
CA PRO A 151 -15.60 11.80 -18.04
C PRO A 151 -14.26 11.08 -17.84
N ARG A 152 -13.43 11.04 -18.90
CA ARG A 152 -12.21 10.24 -18.94
C ARG A 152 -11.19 10.62 -17.86
N ASP A 153 -11.12 11.88 -17.48
CA ASP A 153 -10.25 12.39 -16.41
C ASP A 153 -10.63 11.80 -15.05
N GLU A 154 -11.92 11.71 -14.73
CA GLU A 154 -12.41 11.05 -13.52
C GLU A 154 -12.11 9.53 -13.55
N GLN A 155 -12.37 8.86 -14.70
CA GLN A 155 -11.98 7.44 -14.85
C GLN A 155 -10.48 7.22 -14.67
N THR A 156 -9.65 8.18 -15.09
CA THR A 156 -8.19 8.12 -14.87
C THR A 156 -7.84 8.16 -13.39
N LEU A 157 -8.56 8.96 -12.59
CA LEU A 157 -8.37 9.00 -11.13
C LEU A 157 -8.80 7.71 -10.42
N TRP A 158 -9.75 6.94 -10.97
CA TRP A 158 -10.06 5.61 -10.43
C TRP A 158 -8.84 4.69 -10.44
N ASN A 159 -7.93 4.84 -11.40
CA ASN A 159 -6.70 4.08 -11.46
C ASN A 159 -5.79 4.25 -10.24
N LEU A 160 -6.01 5.25 -9.39
CA LEU A 160 -5.29 5.37 -8.12
C LEU A 160 -5.74 4.28 -7.12
N PHE A 161 -6.98 3.81 -7.22
CA PHE A 161 -7.64 2.95 -6.25
C PHE A 161 -8.04 1.59 -6.80
N ASP A 162 -8.14 1.43 -8.12
CA ASP A 162 -8.55 0.20 -8.76
C ASP A 162 -7.40 -0.81 -8.80
N VAL A 163 -7.46 -1.79 -7.92
CA VAL A 163 -6.41 -2.77 -7.67
C VAL A 163 -6.04 -3.62 -8.89
N PRO A 164 -6.96 -3.95 -9.83
CA PRO A 164 -6.59 -4.62 -11.08
C PRO A 164 -5.49 -3.91 -11.88
N GLN A 165 -5.35 -2.58 -11.70
CA GLN A 165 -4.32 -1.78 -12.35
C GLN A 165 -2.91 -1.98 -11.77
N TYR A 166 -2.80 -2.72 -10.65
CA TYR A 166 -1.57 -2.99 -9.90
C TYR A 166 -1.38 -4.48 -9.60
N THR A 167 -2.14 -5.36 -10.28
CA THR A 167 -2.16 -6.81 -10.02
C THR A 167 -0.78 -7.44 -10.01
N ARG A 168 0.13 -6.97 -10.88
CA ARG A 168 1.50 -7.51 -11.00
C ARG A 168 2.32 -7.35 -9.71
N ASN A 169 2.02 -6.36 -8.88
CA ASN A 169 2.68 -6.16 -7.58
C ASN A 169 2.41 -7.32 -6.62
N LEU A 170 1.25 -7.97 -6.77
CA LEU A 170 0.82 -9.09 -5.94
C LEU A 170 1.46 -10.43 -6.33
N PHE A 171 2.30 -10.49 -7.39
CA PHE A 171 2.93 -11.73 -7.82
C PHE A 171 4.15 -12.13 -6.96
N ASN A 172 4.70 -11.17 -6.22
CA ASN A 172 5.76 -11.41 -5.24
C ASN A 172 5.25 -11.50 -3.79
N LEU A 173 3.92 -11.48 -3.61
CA LEU A 173 3.27 -11.46 -2.31
C LEU A 173 2.25 -12.60 -2.23
N PRO A 174 2.30 -13.49 -1.23
CA PRO A 174 1.25 -14.46 -0.98
C PRO A 174 -0.08 -13.77 -0.68
N VAL A 175 -1.11 -14.09 -1.49
CA VAL A 175 -2.46 -13.56 -1.36
C VAL A 175 -3.44 -14.70 -1.17
N VAL A 176 -4.24 -14.66 -0.09
CA VAL A 176 -5.33 -15.61 0.15
C VAL A 176 -6.63 -14.82 0.34
N ALA A 177 -7.40 -14.69 -0.73
CA ALA A 177 -8.69 -14.02 -0.68
C ALA A 177 -9.76 -14.90 -0.04
N TYR A 178 -10.75 -14.29 0.61
CA TYR A 178 -11.91 -14.97 1.16
C TYR A 178 -13.22 -14.32 0.72
N SER A 179 -14.23 -15.15 0.46
CA SER A 179 -15.63 -14.71 0.27
C SER A 179 -16.61 -15.75 0.80
N GLY A 180 -17.76 -15.31 1.28
CA GLY A 180 -18.89 -16.22 1.48
C GLY A 180 -19.54 -16.57 0.15
N GLU A 181 -20.00 -17.83 -0.01
CA GLU A 181 -20.61 -18.35 -1.24
C GLU A 181 -21.80 -17.50 -1.73
N HIS A 182 -22.59 -16.97 -0.78
CA HIS A 182 -23.78 -16.15 -1.06
C HIS A 182 -23.57 -14.67 -0.80
N ASP A 183 -22.31 -14.25 -0.64
CA ASP A 183 -21.97 -12.85 -0.38
C ASP A 183 -21.90 -12.07 -1.70
N LYS A 184 -22.61 -10.95 -1.79
CA LYS A 184 -22.51 -10.05 -2.94
C LYS A 184 -21.09 -9.51 -3.15
N GLN A 185 -20.30 -9.42 -2.08
CA GLN A 185 -18.92 -8.94 -2.13
C GLN A 185 -17.91 -9.97 -2.68
N ILE A 186 -18.35 -11.20 -3.01
CA ILE A 186 -17.54 -12.17 -3.75
C ILE A 186 -17.01 -11.58 -5.06
N GLN A 187 -17.75 -10.64 -5.63
CA GLN A 187 -17.40 -9.91 -6.85
C GLN A 187 -15.99 -9.33 -6.81
N ALA A 188 -15.52 -8.83 -5.64
CA ALA A 188 -14.18 -8.27 -5.52
C ALA A 188 -13.06 -9.29 -5.79
N ALA A 189 -13.20 -10.50 -5.25
CA ALA A 189 -12.24 -11.58 -5.48
C ALA A 189 -12.32 -12.11 -6.92
N LEU A 190 -13.52 -12.21 -7.50
CA LEU A 190 -13.70 -12.62 -8.91
C LEU A 190 -13.05 -11.64 -9.89
N VAL A 191 -13.15 -10.32 -9.64
CA VAL A 191 -12.42 -9.30 -10.43
C VAL A 191 -10.92 -9.52 -10.36
N MET A 192 -10.41 -9.84 -9.18
CA MET A 192 -8.97 -10.09 -9.02
C MET A 192 -8.54 -11.43 -9.59
N GLU A 193 -9.38 -12.46 -9.57
CA GLU A 193 -9.13 -13.73 -10.30
C GLU A 193 -8.96 -13.47 -11.79
N GLU A 194 -9.89 -12.73 -12.41
CA GLU A 194 -9.80 -12.32 -13.82
C GLU A 194 -8.49 -11.54 -14.08
N ALA A 195 -8.13 -10.60 -13.19
CA ALA A 195 -6.91 -9.82 -13.33
C ALA A 195 -5.63 -10.65 -13.21
N PHE A 196 -5.62 -11.69 -12.37
CA PHE A 196 -4.51 -12.65 -12.28
C PHE A 196 -4.43 -13.54 -13.53
N GLU A 197 -5.58 -14.03 -14.03
CA GLU A 197 -5.68 -14.89 -15.21
C GLU A 197 -5.14 -14.23 -16.48
N ILE A 198 -5.35 -12.91 -16.67
CA ILE A 198 -4.77 -12.12 -17.77
C ILE A 198 -3.23 -12.30 -17.84
N HIS A 199 -2.59 -12.53 -16.69
CA HIS A 199 -1.15 -12.73 -16.57
C HIS A 199 -0.74 -14.21 -16.45
N GLY A 200 -1.67 -15.15 -16.70
CA GLY A 200 -1.42 -16.59 -16.55
C GLY A 200 -1.15 -17.03 -15.11
N ARG A 201 -1.62 -16.27 -14.12
CA ARG A 201 -1.51 -16.55 -12.69
C ARG A 201 -2.85 -16.95 -12.10
N LYS A 202 -2.82 -17.64 -10.97
CA LYS A 202 -4.02 -18.05 -10.24
C LYS A 202 -4.02 -17.40 -8.86
N LEU A 203 -5.13 -16.73 -8.51
CA LEU A 203 -5.38 -16.24 -7.16
C LEU A 203 -5.83 -17.41 -6.26
N THR A 204 -5.30 -17.49 -5.05
CA THR A 204 -5.86 -18.38 -4.03
C THR A 204 -7.10 -17.70 -3.43
N HIS A 205 -8.28 -18.27 -3.71
CA HIS A 205 -9.55 -17.77 -3.22
C HIS A 205 -10.27 -18.87 -2.44
N LEU A 206 -10.48 -18.67 -1.15
CA LEU A 206 -11.22 -19.56 -0.27
C LEU A 206 -12.68 -19.08 -0.18
N ILE A 207 -13.61 -20.01 -0.42
CA ILE A 207 -15.05 -19.73 -0.38
C ILE A 207 -15.65 -20.42 0.85
N GLY A 208 -16.33 -19.66 1.70
CA GLY A 208 -17.07 -20.18 2.85
C GLY A 208 -18.42 -20.74 2.39
N PRO A 209 -18.64 -22.07 2.42
CA PRO A 209 -19.86 -22.68 1.92
C PRO A 209 -21.10 -22.23 2.72
N GLY A 210 -22.18 -21.90 2.01
CA GLY A 210 -23.44 -21.44 2.58
C GLY A 210 -23.38 -20.09 3.33
N MET A 211 -22.22 -19.38 3.28
CA MET A 211 -22.07 -18.10 3.98
C MET A 211 -22.48 -16.91 3.12
N GLY A 212 -23.15 -15.95 3.76
CA GLY A 212 -23.26 -14.57 3.27
C GLY A 212 -22.05 -13.75 3.71
N HIS A 213 -22.26 -12.49 4.11
CA HIS A 213 -21.20 -11.54 4.48
C HIS A 213 -20.60 -11.82 5.88
N ARG A 214 -19.96 -12.97 6.03
CA ARG A 214 -19.25 -13.40 7.25
C ARG A 214 -18.31 -14.58 6.95
N TYR A 215 -17.35 -14.82 7.82
CA TYR A 215 -16.49 -16.01 7.72
C TYR A 215 -17.25 -17.31 8.03
N HIS A 216 -16.92 -18.36 7.30
CA HIS A 216 -17.24 -19.74 7.66
C HIS A 216 -16.17 -20.21 8.67
N PRO A 217 -16.55 -20.85 9.81
CA PRO A 217 -15.62 -21.22 10.86
C PRO A 217 -14.43 -22.05 10.38
N ASP A 218 -14.69 -23.13 9.63
CA ASP A 218 -13.63 -24.03 9.17
C ASP A 218 -12.73 -23.35 8.12
N THR A 219 -13.32 -22.51 7.25
CA THR A 219 -12.54 -21.76 6.26
C THR A 219 -11.69 -20.66 6.92
N LEU A 220 -12.18 -20.04 8.00
CA LEU A 220 -11.40 -19.10 8.79
C LEU A 220 -10.22 -19.81 9.47
N MET A 221 -10.43 -21.02 9.97
CA MET A 221 -9.36 -21.83 10.56
C MET A 221 -8.30 -22.20 9.50
N GLU A 222 -8.73 -22.64 8.31
CA GLU A 222 -7.80 -22.89 7.19
C GLU A 222 -7.02 -21.63 6.82
N LEU A 223 -7.69 -20.47 6.74
CA LEU A 223 -7.08 -19.20 6.42
C LEU A 223 -6.04 -18.80 7.47
N SER A 224 -6.36 -18.95 8.78
CA SER A 224 -5.43 -18.69 9.87
C SER A 224 -4.19 -19.58 9.78
N ASN A 225 -4.36 -20.88 9.56
CA ASN A 225 -3.25 -21.81 9.40
C ASN A 225 -2.33 -21.44 8.22
N ARG A 226 -2.89 -20.95 7.11
CA ARG A 226 -2.10 -20.46 5.98
C ARG A 226 -1.31 -19.21 6.32
N MET A 227 -1.95 -18.23 7.00
CA MET A 227 -1.27 -17.00 7.42
C MET A 227 -0.14 -17.31 8.41
N ASP A 228 -0.37 -18.19 9.39
CA ASP A 228 0.65 -18.63 10.35
C ASP A 228 1.81 -19.36 9.64
N SER A 229 1.51 -20.14 8.60
CA SER A 229 2.54 -20.79 7.77
C SER A 229 3.43 -19.79 7.05
N TYR A 230 2.89 -18.68 6.54
CA TYR A 230 3.71 -17.64 5.90
C TYR A 230 4.56 -16.87 6.91
N VAL A 231 4.04 -16.59 8.10
CA VAL A 231 4.81 -15.98 9.20
C VAL A 231 5.95 -16.88 9.67
N GLY A 232 5.75 -18.20 9.61
CA GLY A 232 6.78 -19.19 9.98
C GLY A 232 7.93 -19.34 8.98
N GLN A 233 7.78 -18.78 7.76
CA GLN A 233 8.84 -18.79 6.76
C GLN A 233 9.72 -17.55 6.91
N GLU A 234 11.00 -17.67 6.61
CA GLU A 234 11.89 -16.53 6.54
C GLU A 234 11.65 -15.81 5.19
N PRO A 235 11.11 -14.59 5.20
CA PRO A 235 10.86 -13.87 3.96
C PRO A 235 12.16 -13.45 3.31
N ASP A 236 12.24 -13.56 1.99
CA ASP A 236 13.35 -13.04 1.22
C ASP A 236 13.17 -11.53 0.97
N PRO A 237 13.93 -10.66 1.64
CA PRO A 237 13.82 -9.22 1.45
C PRO A 237 14.38 -8.77 0.09
N TYR A 238 15.07 -9.69 -0.63
CA TYR A 238 15.72 -9.42 -1.89
C TYR A 238 15.44 -10.51 -2.93
N PRO A 239 14.18 -10.69 -3.35
CA PRO A 239 13.78 -11.78 -4.23
C PRO A 239 14.53 -11.74 -5.56
N GLU A 240 14.89 -12.92 -6.09
CA GLU A 240 15.57 -13.07 -7.38
C GLU A 240 14.77 -12.48 -8.56
N SER A 241 13.45 -12.38 -8.43
CA SER A 241 12.57 -11.88 -9.48
C SER A 241 11.51 -10.95 -8.92
N ILE A 242 11.35 -9.80 -9.55
CA ILE A 242 10.33 -8.80 -9.22
C ILE A 242 9.51 -8.49 -10.47
N THR A 243 8.20 -8.45 -10.30
CA THR A 243 7.28 -7.82 -11.23
C THR A 243 6.68 -6.58 -10.56
N PHE A 244 6.79 -5.43 -11.21
CA PHE A 244 6.29 -4.18 -10.68
C PHE A 244 5.38 -3.48 -11.69
N GLN A 245 4.32 -2.85 -11.21
CA GLN A 245 3.36 -2.10 -12.00
C GLN A 245 2.90 -0.86 -11.23
N THR A 246 2.95 0.29 -11.87
CA THR A 246 2.43 1.54 -11.29
C THR A 246 1.84 2.44 -12.37
N ARG A 247 1.08 3.44 -11.97
CA ARG A 247 0.54 4.51 -12.84
C ARG A 247 0.91 5.90 -12.34
N THR A 248 1.52 5.95 -11.16
CA THR A 248 1.89 7.18 -10.47
C THR A 248 3.14 6.95 -9.63
N LEU A 249 3.92 8.00 -9.44
CA LEU A 249 5.07 7.97 -8.53
C LEU A 249 4.68 8.03 -7.05
N ARG A 250 3.38 8.02 -6.73
CA ARG A 250 2.88 7.87 -5.34
C ARG A 250 3.27 6.53 -4.74
N TYR A 251 3.23 5.47 -5.56
CA TYR A 251 3.58 4.10 -5.17
C TYR A 251 4.75 3.64 -6.03
N PRO A 252 5.98 4.10 -5.73
CA PRO A 252 7.10 3.96 -6.63
C PRO A 252 7.89 2.66 -6.44
N ARG A 253 7.63 1.87 -5.37
CA ARG A 253 8.57 0.86 -4.92
C ARG A 253 7.97 -0.54 -4.83
N ASN A 254 8.79 -1.52 -5.20
CA ASN A 254 8.59 -2.93 -4.89
C ASN A 254 9.96 -3.58 -4.61
N HIS A 255 10.21 -4.02 -3.38
CA HIS A 255 11.47 -4.59 -2.91
C HIS A 255 12.68 -3.71 -3.25
N TRP A 256 13.58 -4.21 -4.11
CA TRP A 256 14.81 -3.51 -4.48
C TRP A 256 14.68 -2.61 -5.73
N ILE A 257 13.49 -2.53 -6.32
CA ILE A 257 13.19 -1.59 -7.42
C ILE A 257 12.43 -0.37 -6.88
N GLU A 258 12.87 0.81 -7.29
CA GLU A 258 12.13 2.05 -7.10
C GLU A 258 12.12 2.86 -8.40
N VAL A 259 10.92 3.14 -8.91
CA VAL A 259 10.70 3.98 -10.10
C VAL A 259 10.67 5.44 -9.66
N THR A 260 11.58 6.25 -10.21
CA THR A 260 11.70 7.66 -9.86
C THR A 260 11.24 8.60 -10.97
N GLY A 261 10.96 8.07 -12.18
CA GLY A 261 10.41 8.83 -13.29
C GLY A 261 9.61 7.98 -14.26
N LEU A 262 8.51 8.53 -14.78
CA LEU A 262 7.66 7.94 -15.80
C LEU A 262 7.80 8.75 -17.10
N GLU A 263 7.67 8.07 -18.26
CA GLU A 263 7.59 8.77 -19.55
C GLU A 263 6.26 9.53 -19.66
N GLU A 264 5.16 8.87 -19.26
CA GLU A 264 3.83 9.45 -19.21
C GLU A 264 3.10 9.02 -17.92
N HIS A 265 2.66 9.98 -17.10
CA HIS A 265 1.91 9.70 -15.88
C HIS A 265 0.50 9.17 -16.20
N TRP A 266 -0.04 8.34 -15.30
CA TRP A 266 -1.36 7.69 -15.39
C TRP A 266 -1.46 6.61 -16.47
N GLN A 267 -0.39 6.35 -17.21
CA GLN A 267 -0.29 5.20 -18.11
C GLN A 267 0.25 3.97 -17.37
N ASP A 268 -0.01 2.80 -17.94
CA ASP A 268 0.49 1.54 -17.42
C ASP A 268 2.02 1.48 -17.53
N SER A 269 2.66 1.49 -16.38
CA SER A 269 4.13 1.53 -16.24
C SER A 269 4.61 0.27 -15.54
N ARG A 270 5.59 -0.42 -16.11
CA ARG A 270 6.02 -1.75 -15.66
C ARG A 270 7.52 -1.88 -15.58
N VAL A 271 7.97 -2.68 -14.62
CA VAL A 271 9.33 -3.18 -14.51
C VAL A 271 9.28 -4.68 -14.25
N ASP A 272 9.87 -5.49 -15.11
CA ASP A 272 10.21 -6.88 -14.85
C ASP A 272 11.70 -6.96 -14.60
N ALA A 273 12.10 -7.42 -13.44
CA ALA A 273 13.49 -7.42 -13.02
C ALA A 273 13.88 -8.78 -12.44
N THR A 274 15.08 -9.24 -12.79
CA THR A 274 15.68 -10.44 -12.21
C THR A 274 17.12 -10.16 -11.80
N LEU A 275 17.57 -10.80 -10.72
CA LEU A 275 18.94 -10.83 -10.29
C LEU A 275 19.41 -12.28 -10.33
N ASP A 276 20.40 -12.56 -11.16
CA ASP A 276 21.00 -13.89 -11.23
C ASP A 276 22.12 -14.11 -10.19
N GLN A 277 22.53 -15.36 -10.03
CA GLN A 277 23.59 -15.76 -9.09
C GLN A 277 24.96 -15.12 -9.42
N SER A 278 25.14 -14.61 -10.63
CA SER A 278 26.36 -13.91 -11.07
C SER A 278 26.36 -12.43 -10.70
N SER A 279 25.37 -11.96 -9.93
CA SER A 279 25.12 -10.54 -9.61
C SER A 279 24.82 -9.68 -10.85
N ARG A 280 24.15 -10.28 -11.85
CA ARG A 280 23.66 -9.58 -13.02
C ARG A 280 22.19 -9.24 -12.85
N PHE A 281 21.87 -7.97 -12.94
CA PHE A 281 20.52 -7.45 -13.01
C PHE A 281 20.03 -7.44 -14.46
N ILE A 282 18.86 -8.00 -14.70
CA ILE A 282 18.21 -8.02 -16.02
C ILE A 282 16.83 -7.37 -15.85
N LEU A 283 16.63 -6.24 -16.53
CA LEU A 283 15.41 -5.45 -16.45
C LEU A 283 14.77 -5.29 -17.82
N ARG A 284 13.43 -5.33 -17.82
CA ARG A 284 12.59 -4.91 -18.93
C ARG A 284 11.62 -3.86 -18.42
N THR A 285 11.51 -2.74 -19.14
CA THR A 285 10.68 -1.62 -18.71
C THR A 285 9.65 -1.22 -19.76
N GLN A 286 8.56 -0.65 -19.30
CA GLN A 286 7.54 -0.03 -20.12
C GLN A 286 7.13 1.28 -19.45
N ASN A 287 7.15 2.38 -20.19
CA ASN A 287 6.77 3.73 -19.72
C ASN A 287 7.59 4.21 -18.50
N ILE A 288 8.83 3.79 -18.36
CA ILE A 288 9.76 4.20 -17.31
C ILE A 288 10.85 5.08 -17.88
N SER A 289 11.08 6.26 -17.31
CA SER A 289 12.16 7.18 -17.68
C SER A 289 13.32 7.19 -16.67
N GLU A 290 13.03 6.92 -15.39
CA GLU A 290 14.04 6.86 -14.34
C GLU A 290 13.69 5.79 -13.32
N LEU A 291 14.68 5.05 -12.86
CA LEU A 291 14.55 4.09 -11.78
C LEU A 291 15.86 3.95 -11.00
N ARG A 292 15.76 3.42 -9.79
CA ARG A 292 16.93 3.04 -9.01
C ARG A 292 16.79 1.61 -8.47
N ILE A 293 17.95 0.96 -8.38
CA ILE A 293 18.11 -0.39 -7.84
C ILE A 293 18.82 -0.26 -6.51
N ARG A 294 18.25 -0.82 -5.43
CA ARG A 294 18.90 -0.88 -4.12
C ARG A 294 19.96 -1.99 -4.11
N ALA A 295 21.06 -1.78 -3.41
CA ALA A 295 22.07 -2.80 -3.19
C ALA A 295 21.52 -3.98 -2.37
N PRO A 296 21.91 -5.25 -2.70
CA PRO A 296 21.46 -6.43 -1.97
C PRO A 296 22.09 -6.53 -0.59
N GLY A 297 21.29 -6.96 0.40
CA GLY A 297 21.71 -7.29 1.75
C GLY A 297 21.29 -6.28 2.81
N GLU A 298 21.15 -6.76 4.06
CA GLU A 298 20.93 -5.90 5.23
C GLU A 298 22.25 -5.23 5.61
N GLY A 299 22.23 -3.89 5.67
CA GLY A 299 23.42 -3.10 5.99
C GLY A 299 24.49 -3.10 4.90
N MET A 300 24.18 -3.59 3.68
CA MET A 300 25.06 -3.41 2.53
C MET A 300 24.74 -2.08 1.86
N ASP A 301 25.64 -1.14 2.02
CA ASP A 301 25.58 0.17 1.35
C ASP A 301 26.21 0.15 -0.03
N SER A 302 26.53 -1.05 -0.57
CA SER A 302 27.27 -1.18 -1.83
C SER A 302 26.99 -2.48 -2.58
N PHE A 303 27.19 -2.45 -3.90
CA PHE A 303 27.07 -3.60 -4.79
C PHE A 303 28.34 -4.44 -4.85
N LYS A 304 28.19 -5.72 -5.26
CA LYS A 304 29.37 -6.59 -5.47
C LYS A 304 30.25 -6.05 -6.62
N PRO A 305 31.59 -6.21 -6.57
CA PRO A 305 32.52 -5.64 -7.55
C PRO A 305 32.31 -6.07 -9.02
N ARG A 306 31.57 -7.16 -9.28
CA ARG A 306 31.29 -7.67 -10.62
C ARG A 306 29.83 -7.47 -11.04
N THR A 307 29.11 -6.61 -10.34
CA THR A 307 27.73 -6.29 -10.70
C THR A 307 27.65 -5.77 -12.14
N SER A 308 26.75 -6.32 -12.91
CA SER A 308 26.43 -5.89 -14.27
C SER A 308 24.94 -5.72 -14.45
N LEU A 309 24.53 -4.90 -15.40
CA LEU A 309 23.14 -4.56 -15.65
C LEU A 309 22.81 -4.72 -17.13
N SER A 310 21.70 -5.38 -17.41
CA SER A 310 21.06 -5.42 -18.72
C SER A 310 19.67 -4.81 -18.60
N ILE A 311 19.39 -3.73 -19.29
CA ILE A 311 18.10 -3.04 -19.25
C ILE A 311 17.60 -2.76 -20.67
N ASP A 312 16.41 -3.27 -21.01
CA ASP A 312 15.80 -3.16 -22.34
C ASP A 312 16.77 -3.57 -23.50
N GLY A 313 17.59 -4.61 -23.24
CA GLY A 313 18.59 -5.12 -24.17
C GLY A 313 19.90 -4.34 -24.21
N GLN A 314 20.03 -3.26 -23.46
CA GLN A 314 21.28 -2.49 -23.34
C GLN A 314 22.08 -3.01 -22.13
N THR A 315 23.39 -3.22 -22.30
CA THR A 315 24.30 -3.60 -21.21
C THR A 315 24.96 -2.35 -20.63
N LEU A 316 24.91 -2.19 -19.33
CA LEU A 316 25.59 -1.15 -18.56
C LEU A 316 26.55 -1.80 -17.58
N LEU A 317 27.74 -1.23 -17.46
CA LEU A 317 28.78 -1.68 -16.53
C LEU A 317 29.03 -0.56 -15.51
N PRO A 318 28.50 -0.68 -14.29
CA PRO A 318 28.80 0.25 -13.22
C PRO A 318 30.29 0.25 -12.89
N ASP A 319 30.88 1.40 -12.72
CA ASP A 319 32.25 1.55 -12.22
C ASP A 319 32.29 1.49 -10.67
N SER A 320 33.49 1.58 -10.09
CA SER A 320 33.68 1.48 -8.66
C SER A 320 32.96 2.57 -7.86
N SER A 321 32.74 3.74 -8.45
CA SER A 321 32.01 4.84 -7.79
C SER A 321 30.52 4.54 -7.70
N HIS A 322 29.92 4.01 -8.77
CA HIS A 322 28.52 3.57 -8.76
C HIS A 322 28.29 2.40 -7.80
N LEU A 323 29.23 1.43 -7.77
CA LEU A 323 29.10 0.24 -6.93
C LEU A 323 29.28 0.52 -5.43
N ALA A 324 29.90 1.64 -5.08
CA ALA A 324 30.05 2.09 -3.69
C ALA A 324 28.81 2.74 -3.10
N GLU A 325 27.84 3.10 -3.95
CA GLU A 325 26.58 3.73 -3.53
C GLU A 325 25.54 2.68 -3.12
N PRO A 326 24.59 3.02 -2.23
CA PRO A 326 23.51 2.11 -1.83
C PRO A 326 22.47 1.89 -2.94
N PHE A 327 22.50 2.72 -4.00
CA PHE A 327 21.60 2.64 -5.14
C PHE A 327 22.34 2.82 -6.45
N LEU A 328 22.01 2.01 -7.45
CA LEU A 328 22.29 2.30 -8.85
C LEU A 328 21.15 3.16 -9.42
N ASN A 329 21.45 4.39 -9.76
CA ASN A 329 20.49 5.31 -10.38
C ASN A 329 20.57 5.18 -11.89
N LEU A 330 19.42 5.05 -12.54
CA LEU A 330 19.27 4.82 -13.97
C LEU A 330 18.34 5.86 -14.55
N LYS A 331 18.76 6.49 -15.65
CA LYS A 331 17.98 7.49 -16.35
C LYS A 331 17.98 7.23 -17.85
N LYS A 332 16.82 7.36 -18.48
CA LYS A 332 16.68 7.24 -19.93
C LYS A 332 16.86 8.62 -20.58
N ARG A 333 17.87 8.75 -21.45
CA ARG A 333 18.08 9.96 -22.25
C ARG A 333 18.08 9.58 -23.75
N ARG A 334 17.25 10.21 -24.56
CA ARG A 334 17.11 9.94 -25.99
C ARG A 334 16.94 8.43 -26.29
N ASN A 335 16.05 7.78 -25.53
CA ASN A 335 15.77 6.32 -25.60
C ASN A 335 16.97 5.41 -25.27
N LYS A 336 17.99 5.89 -24.57
CA LYS A 336 19.11 5.09 -24.08
C LYS A 336 19.20 5.21 -22.57
N TRP A 337 19.44 4.09 -21.90
CA TRP A 337 19.69 4.05 -20.48
C TRP A 337 21.14 4.45 -20.16
N GLU A 338 21.31 5.24 -19.12
CA GLU A 338 22.59 5.70 -18.59
C GLU A 338 22.60 5.52 -17.07
N LEU A 339 23.77 5.22 -16.51
CA LEU A 339 24.01 5.33 -15.08
C LEU A 339 24.09 6.81 -14.73
N ALA A 340 23.32 7.25 -13.73
CA ALA A 340 23.29 8.62 -13.27
C ALA A 340 23.99 8.74 -11.91
N GLY A 341 24.75 9.80 -11.71
CA GLY A 341 25.29 10.12 -10.38
C GLY A 341 24.20 10.62 -9.42
N SER A 342 24.43 10.49 -8.14
CA SER A 342 23.51 10.96 -7.07
C SER A 342 23.21 12.47 -7.13
N SER A 343 24.04 13.27 -7.81
CA SER A 343 23.91 14.72 -7.95
C SER A 343 23.28 15.18 -9.27
N ASP A 344 22.84 14.27 -10.15
CA ASP A 344 22.32 14.60 -11.49
C ASP A 344 20.82 15.03 -11.48
N SER A 345 20.34 15.56 -10.36
CA SER A 345 19.06 16.24 -10.25
C SER A 345 19.17 17.60 -10.96
N GLY A 346 18.82 17.62 -12.25
CA GLY A 346 18.75 18.87 -13.00
C GLY A 346 17.79 19.88 -12.36
N ASN A 347 18.09 21.18 -12.52
CA ASN A 347 17.25 22.30 -12.07
C ASN A 347 15.88 22.40 -12.80
N THR A 348 15.37 21.30 -13.34
CA THR A 348 14.09 21.27 -14.05
C THR A 348 12.98 20.79 -13.11
N LEU A 349 11.87 21.52 -13.09
CA LEU A 349 10.67 21.09 -12.38
C LEU A 349 10.16 19.79 -13.02
N GLN A 350 10.20 18.70 -12.28
CA GLN A 350 9.69 17.39 -12.71
C GLN A 350 8.98 16.70 -11.54
N LYS A 351 8.07 15.81 -11.86
CA LYS A 351 7.43 14.94 -10.86
C LYS A 351 8.43 13.90 -10.37
N VAL A 352 8.50 13.72 -9.06
CA VAL A 352 9.32 12.72 -8.38
C VAL A 352 8.48 12.07 -7.28
N PRO A 353 8.88 10.89 -6.75
CA PRO A 353 8.22 10.33 -5.56
C PRO A 353 8.17 11.35 -4.41
N GLY A 354 6.97 11.53 -3.83
CA GLY A 354 6.70 12.56 -2.83
C GLY A 354 6.32 13.95 -3.41
N LEU A 355 6.45 14.16 -4.73
CA LEU A 355 6.03 15.39 -5.41
C LEU A 355 5.48 15.08 -6.81
N GLN A 356 4.42 14.28 -6.88
CA GLN A 356 3.87 13.74 -8.13
C GLN A 356 2.44 14.17 -8.43
N GLY A 357 1.61 14.43 -7.42
CA GLY A 357 0.16 14.59 -7.55
C GLY A 357 -0.58 13.24 -7.72
N PRO A 358 -1.90 13.21 -7.77
CA PRO A 358 -2.83 14.34 -8.02
C PRO A 358 -2.89 15.36 -6.87
N ILE A 359 -3.76 16.37 -6.99
CA ILE A 359 -3.91 17.39 -5.95
C ILE A 359 -4.30 16.80 -4.60
N ASP A 360 -4.99 15.65 -4.60
CA ASP A 360 -5.41 14.92 -3.41
C ASP A 360 -4.23 14.42 -2.56
N ASP A 361 -3.02 14.31 -3.13
CA ASP A 361 -1.81 13.94 -2.38
C ASP A 361 -1.49 14.93 -1.25
N VAL A 362 -1.93 16.19 -1.35
CA VAL A 362 -1.78 17.18 -0.29
C VAL A 362 -2.43 16.73 1.03
N TRP A 363 -3.46 15.90 0.96
CA TRP A 363 -4.18 15.37 2.12
C TRP A 363 -3.55 14.12 2.73
N MET A 364 -2.44 13.64 2.18
CA MET A 364 -1.70 12.47 2.65
C MET A 364 -0.35 12.83 3.29
N GLU A 365 -0.08 14.12 3.42
CA GLU A 365 1.12 14.69 4.04
C GLU A 365 0.74 15.86 4.92
N PRO A 366 1.59 16.32 5.87
CA PRO A 366 1.31 17.49 6.67
C PRO A 366 0.99 18.71 5.80
N PHE A 367 -0.14 19.36 6.03
CA PHE A 367 -0.57 20.51 5.25
C PHE A 367 -0.93 21.71 6.11
N ILE A 368 -0.85 22.89 5.52
CA ILE A 368 -1.22 24.15 6.14
C ILE A 368 -2.30 24.82 5.31
N VAL A 369 -3.39 25.23 5.97
CA VAL A 369 -4.44 26.04 5.35
C VAL A 369 -4.19 27.50 5.68
N VAL A 370 -3.88 28.29 4.65
CA VAL A 370 -3.70 29.74 4.80
C VAL A 370 -5.07 30.42 4.74
N THR A 371 -5.46 31.03 5.84
CA THR A 371 -6.73 31.75 5.96
C THR A 371 -6.56 33.24 5.66
N PRO A 372 -7.58 33.91 5.11
CA PRO A 372 -7.52 35.35 4.91
C PRO A 372 -7.41 36.11 6.24
N SER A 373 -6.51 37.09 6.30
CA SER A 373 -6.28 37.90 7.49
C SER A 373 -7.19 39.15 7.61
N GLY A 374 -8.03 39.42 6.61
CA GLY A 374 -8.92 40.56 6.56
C GLY A 374 -10.07 40.40 5.58
N SER A 375 -10.81 41.48 5.34
CA SER A 375 -11.89 41.49 4.35
C SER A 375 -11.35 41.94 2.99
N GLY A 376 -11.81 41.27 1.93
CA GLY A 376 -11.50 41.63 0.56
C GLY A 376 -12.35 42.81 0.06
N ILE A 377 -12.14 43.16 -1.21
CA ILE A 377 -12.88 44.24 -1.87
C ILE A 377 -14.34 43.87 -2.11
N ASN A 378 -14.62 42.57 -2.27
CA ASN A 378 -15.97 42.06 -2.60
C ASN A 378 -16.53 41.22 -1.43
N PRO A 379 -17.58 41.71 -0.73
CA PRO A 379 -18.18 40.97 0.40
C PRO A 379 -18.72 39.58 0.07
N SER A 380 -19.20 39.35 -1.16
CA SER A 380 -19.70 38.06 -1.58
C SER A 380 -18.56 37.02 -1.70
N ILE A 381 -17.39 37.45 -2.16
CA ILE A 381 -16.19 36.60 -2.20
C ILE A 381 -15.73 36.28 -0.78
N ASP A 382 -15.72 37.25 0.14
CA ASP A 382 -15.37 37.01 1.54
C ASP A 382 -16.31 36.00 2.20
N GLN A 383 -17.61 36.10 1.93
CA GLN A 383 -18.60 35.17 2.44
C GLN A 383 -18.36 33.75 1.89
N TRP A 384 -18.08 33.62 0.60
CA TRP A 384 -17.77 32.34 -0.03
C TRP A 384 -16.48 31.73 0.53
N VAL A 385 -15.41 32.49 0.66
CA VAL A 385 -14.14 32.01 1.23
C VAL A 385 -14.31 31.49 2.66
N ARG A 386 -15.08 32.18 3.49
CA ARG A 386 -15.39 31.73 4.86
C ARG A 386 -16.22 30.46 4.86
N PHE A 387 -17.17 30.34 3.95
CA PHE A 387 -17.97 29.13 3.78
C PHE A 387 -17.09 27.94 3.41
N GLU A 388 -16.22 28.09 2.40
CA GLU A 388 -15.32 26.99 1.96
C GLU A 388 -14.34 26.59 3.04
N LEU A 389 -13.80 27.53 3.82
CA LEU A 389 -12.92 27.20 4.95
C LEU A 389 -13.65 26.37 6.01
N ASN A 390 -14.84 26.80 6.41
CA ASN A 390 -15.64 26.05 7.39
C ASN A 390 -16.03 24.67 6.83
N HIS A 391 -16.44 24.61 5.57
CA HIS A 391 -16.77 23.35 4.88
C HIS A 391 -15.58 22.39 4.86
N LEU A 392 -14.37 22.88 4.54
CA LEU A 392 -13.16 22.06 4.59
C LEU A 392 -12.91 21.51 6.00
N ILE A 393 -12.97 22.36 7.03
CA ILE A 393 -12.76 21.95 8.42
C ILE A 393 -13.79 20.90 8.86
N GLU A 394 -15.07 21.12 8.55
CA GLU A 394 -16.16 20.21 8.91
C GLU A 394 -16.00 18.87 8.18
N ARG A 395 -15.66 18.89 6.88
CA ARG A 395 -15.46 17.68 6.07
C ARG A 395 -14.24 16.90 6.54
N TRP A 396 -13.13 17.60 6.85
CA TRP A 396 -11.94 16.94 7.39
C TRP A 396 -12.26 16.19 8.68
N ARG A 397 -12.89 16.85 9.64
CA ARG A 397 -13.28 16.27 10.93
C ARG A 397 -14.33 15.14 10.81
N LEU A 398 -15.12 15.15 9.74
CA LEU A 398 -16.12 14.11 9.50
C LEU A 398 -15.52 12.86 8.86
N LEU A 399 -14.50 12.99 8.03
CA LEU A 399 -14.00 11.92 7.18
C LEU A 399 -12.67 11.34 7.67
N PHE A 400 -11.97 12.08 8.48
CA PHE A 400 -10.60 11.78 8.94
C PHE A 400 -10.39 12.18 10.40
#